data_431ba46ae93b6e3f9eb4006319da19d5
#
_entry.id   431ba46ae93b6e3f9eb4006319da19d5
#
_cell.length_a   1.000
_cell.length_b   1.000
_cell.length_c   1.000
_cell.angle_alpha   90.00
_cell.angle_beta   90.00
_cell.angle_gamma   90.00
#
_symmetry.space_group_name_H-M   'P 1'
#
loop_
_entity.id
_entity.type
_entity.pdbx_description
1 polymer ?
#
loop_
_entity_poly.entity_id
_entity_poly.type
_entity_poly.pdbx_seq_one_letter_code
_entity_poly.pdbx_strand_id
1 'polypeptide(L)'
;REYRDELENDSISVNYLELSSRNKAESYVDSLIKFLKKKKLSEINIFEIEDKSFEEEFLKALKDANVTVNIFKSPMFIFERGEFVSMAKGKKVYRMSSFYQKARKNLDILMDENGKPVGGKWSFDEDNRKKIPKNVEPPKMIVFKKSKYDEEIKKLIINNFDDHPGNLENIWFPVNRAGAEKQLDNFLKVRFENFGIYEDAMLEEKNFLFHSCISPFLNIGLLTPDKVIKKTLQYAEKNNVPMNSVEGFVRQIIGWREFIRGIYHEEGALQSKSNYWKHSKKLTSSWYDGTTGIDPLDDLSLIHI
;
A
#
# COMPACT_ATOMS: atom_id res chain seq x y z
N ARG A 1 -2.42 7.60 16.64
CA ARG A 1 -2.01 7.93 18.02
C ARG A 1 -0.58 7.50 18.29
N GLU A 2 -0.17 6.28 18.03
CA GLU A 2 1.21 5.82 18.19
C GLU A 2 2.21 6.74 17.45
N TYR A 3 1.88 7.14 16.21
CA TYR A 3 2.74 8.04 15.45
C TYR A 3 2.81 9.46 16.03
N ARG A 4 1.71 9.95 16.61
CA ARG A 4 1.73 11.21 17.38
C ARG A 4 2.73 11.11 18.54
N ASP A 5 2.66 10.04 19.32
CA ASP A 5 3.54 9.84 20.47
C ASP A 5 5.01 9.72 20.03
N GLU A 6 5.26 9.05 18.90
CA GLU A 6 6.60 8.98 18.29
C GLU A 6 7.14 10.38 17.99
N LEU A 7 6.36 11.23 17.32
CA LEU A 7 6.75 12.60 17.00
C LEU A 7 6.96 13.47 18.26
N GLU A 8 6.09 13.35 19.25
CA GLU A 8 6.22 14.08 20.51
C GLU A 8 7.47 13.65 21.29
N ASN A 9 7.83 12.37 21.27
CA ASN A 9 9.07 11.86 21.85
C ASN A 9 10.32 12.42 21.13
N ASP A 10 10.21 12.67 19.83
CA ASP A 10 11.24 13.34 19.03
C ASP A 10 11.21 14.88 19.17
N SER A 11 10.47 15.40 20.17
CA SER A 11 10.33 16.84 20.44
C SER A 11 9.66 17.64 19.32
N ILE A 12 8.86 16.98 18.48
CA ILE A 12 8.04 17.60 17.44
C ILE A 12 6.69 17.98 18.04
N SER A 13 6.31 19.26 17.97
CA SER A 13 5.00 19.72 18.42
C SER A 13 3.88 19.19 17.53
N VAL A 14 2.96 18.42 18.10
CA VAL A 14 1.85 17.80 17.38
C VAL A 14 0.51 18.40 17.80
N ASN A 15 -0.29 18.82 16.82
CA ASN A 15 -1.68 19.17 17.05
C ASN A 15 -2.56 18.02 16.58
N TYR A 16 -2.98 17.19 17.50
CA TYR A 16 -3.78 16.01 17.23
C TYR A 16 -5.27 16.27 17.48
N LEU A 17 -6.06 16.14 16.42
CA LEU A 17 -7.52 16.28 16.51
C LEU A 17 -8.16 14.90 16.61
N GLU A 18 -8.71 14.57 17.75
CA GLU A 18 -9.39 13.29 17.97
C GLU A 18 -10.74 13.25 17.26
N LEU A 19 -11.09 12.09 16.70
CA LEU A 19 -12.36 11.88 16.01
C LEU A 19 -13.56 12.13 16.95
N SER A 20 -13.43 11.74 18.24
CA SER A 20 -14.45 11.96 19.27
C SER A 20 -14.74 13.44 19.56
N SER A 21 -13.76 14.32 19.34
CA SER A 21 -13.88 15.77 19.57
C SER A 21 -14.25 16.55 18.31
N ARG A 22 -14.28 15.87 17.15
CA ARG A 22 -14.63 16.51 15.87
C ARG A 22 -16.15 16.59 15.71
N ASN A 23 -16.64 17.73 15.23
CA ASN A 23 -18.01 17.83 14.76
C ASN A 23 -18.20 16.91 13.54
N LYS A 24 -19.13 15.96 13.61
CA LYS A 24 -19.40 15.01 12.52
C LYS A 24 -19.78 15.67 11.19
N ALA A 25 -20.32 16.88 11.22
CA ALA A 25 -20.69 17.66 10.05
C ALA A 25 -19.51 18.45 9.44
N GLU A 26 -18.35 18.47 10.09
CA GLU A 26 -17.18 19.23 9.67
C GLU A 26 -16.22 18.37 8.87
N SER A 27 -15.84 18.84 7.68
CA SER A 27 -14.85 18.13 6.86
C SER A 27 -13.44 18.22 7.48
N TYR A 28 -12.54 17.36 7.01
CA TYR A 28 -11.11 17.44 7.37
C TYR A 28 -10.52 18.82 7.01
N VAL A 29 -10.86 19.31 5.83
CA VAL A 29 -10.34 20.57 5.30
C VAL A 29 -10.83 21.77 6.11
N ASP A 30 -12.11 21.78 6.50
CA ASP A 30 -12.68 22.82 7.37
C ASP A 30 -11.99 22.88 8.73
N SER A 31 -11.77 21.71 9.32
CA SER A 31 -11.05 21.57 10.59
C SER A 31 -9.63 22.12 10.49
N LEU A 32 -8.92 21.83 9.39
CA LEU A 32 -7.59 22.36 9.13
C LEU A 32 -7.60 23.89 8.98
N ILE A 33 -8.51 24.43 8.18
CA ILE A 33 -8.63 25.89 7.95
C ILE A 33 -8.94 26.62 9.26
N LYS A 34 -9.84 26.10 10.10
CA LYS A 34 -10.10 26.64 11.44
C LYS A 34 -8.84 26.65 12.31
N PHE A 35 -8.10 25.55 12.29
CA PHE A 35 -6.84 25.44 13.03
C PHE A 35 -5.81 26.50 12.54
N LEU A 36 -5.60 26.61 11.22
CA LEU A 36 -4.68 27.58 10.64
C LEU A 36 -5.05 29.02 11.01
N LYS A 37 -6.32 29.37 10.91
CA LYS A 37 -6.84 30.69 11.32
C LYS A 37 -6.60 30.98 12.80
N LYS A 38 -6.90 29.98 13.67
CA LYS A 38 -6.67 30.10 15.12
C LYS A 38 -5.18 30.33 15.45
N LYS A 39 -4.29 29.66 14.72
CA LYS A 39 -2.83 29.79 14.91
C LYS A 39 -2.21 30.94 14.11
N LYS A 40 -3.00 31.65 13.31
CA LYS A 40 -2.53 32.74 12.42
C LYS A 40 -1.44 32.26 11.45
N LEU A 41 -1.59 31.05 10.93
CA LEU A 41 -0.72 30.45 9.93
C LEU A 41 -1.27 30.69 8.54
N SER A 42 -0.43 31.19 7.62
CA SER A 42 -0.77 31.47 6.21
C SER A 42 -0.03 30.55 5.22
N GLU A 43 0.74 29.61 5.73
CA GLU A 43 1.56 28.71 4.91
C GLU A 43 1.59 27.31 5.55
N ILE A 44 1.56 26.26 4.69
CA ILE A 44 1.74 24.87 5.10
C ILE A 44 2.63 24.12 4.12
N ASN A 45 3.32 23.12 4.65
CA ASN A 45 4.10 22.17 3.88
C ASN A 45 3.38 20.80 3.92
N ILE A 46 3.18 20.20 2.76
CA ILE A 46 2.54 18.88 2.64
C ILE A 46 3.32 18.00 1.68
N PHE A 47 3.14 16.70 1.78
CA PHE A 47 3.48 15.78 0.71
C PHE A 47 2.38 15.76 -0.36
N GLU A 48 2.74 15.34 -1.59
CA GLU A 48 1.77 15.05 -2.64
C GLU A 48 0.62 14.20 -2.11
N ILE A 49 -0.61 14.59 -2.45
CA ILE A 49 -1.84 13.85 -2.11
C ILE A 49 -2.17 12.94 -3.28
N GLU A 50 -2.21 11.63 -3.07
CA GLU A 50 -2.44 10.66 -4.14
C GLU A 50 -3.91 10.53 -4.55
N ASP A 51 -4.86 10.87 -3.67
CA ASP A 51 -6.29 10.96 -4.02
C ASP A 51 -6.56 12.27 -4.77
N LYS A 52 -6.78 12.17 -6.07
CA LYS A 52 -6.96 13.34 -6.96
C LYS A 52 -8.18 14.18 -6.57
N SER A 53 -9.29 13.55 -6.22
CA SER A 53 -10.50 14.28 -5.84
C SER A 53 -10.31 15.05 -4.53
N PHE A 54 -9.67 14.41 -3.56
CA PHE A 54 -9.33 15.06 -2.30
C PHE A 54 -8.28 16.16 -2.50
N GLU A 55 -7.27 15.95 -3.35
CA GLU A 55 -6.25 16.96 -3.66
C GLU A 55 -6.89 18.23 -4.27
N GLU A 56 -7.79 18.07 -5.23
CA GLU A 56 -8.49 19.19 -5.88
C GLU A 56 -9.34 19.97 -4.86
N GLU A 57 -10.11 19.28 -4.03
CA GLU A 57 -10.91 19.91 -2.95
C GLU A 57 -10.01 20.64 -1.96
N PHE A 58 -8.97 19.98 -1.48
CA PHE A 58 -8.03 20.47 -0.49
C PHE A 58 -7.31 21.74 -0.95
N LEU A 59 -6.70 21.70 -2.13
CA LEU A 59 -5.96 22.83 -2.69
C LEU A 59 -6.87 24.02 -3.00
N LYS A 60 -8.07 23.76 -3.52
CA LYS A 60 -9.07 24.80 -3.77
C LYS A 60 -9.47 25.50 -2.47
N ALA A 61 -9.82 24.76 -1.44
CA ALA A 61 -10.27 25.32 -0.16
C ALA A 61 -9.18 26.14 0.55
N LEU A 62 -7.92 25.69 0.48
CA LEU A 62 -6.79 26.44 1.05
C LEU A 62 -6.48 27.71 0.26
N LYS A 63 -6.59 27.67 -1.07
CA LYS A 63 -6.49 28.86 -1.91
C LYS A 63 -7.57 29.89 -1.57
N ASP A 64 -8.82 29.45 -1.42
CA ASP A 64 -9.94 30.32 -1.04
C ASP A 64 -9.77 30.89 0.38
N ALA A 65 -9.03 30.19 1.25
CA ALA A 65 -8.66 30.66 2.58
C ALA A 65 -7.39 31.53 2.62
N ASN A 66 -6.78 31.84 1.47
CA ASN A 66 -5.50 32.57 1.33
C ASN A 66 -4.33 31.89 2.08
N VAL A 67 -4.26 30.55 2.02
CA VAL A 67 -3.15 29.77 2.58
C VAL A 67 -2.22 29.32 1.46
N THR A 68 -0.92 29.61 1.60
CA THR A 68 0.12 29.09 0.70
C THR A 68 0.41 27.62 1.00
N VAL A 69 0.44 26.78 -0.03
CA VAL A 69 0.71 25.36 0.09
C VAL A 69 2.00 25.00 -0.64
N ASN A 70 2.99 24.53 0.07
CA ASN A 70 4.22 23.97 -0.49
C ASN A 70 4.07 22.45 -0.58
N ILE A 71 4.16 21.90 -1.79
CA ILE A 71 3.98 20.46 -2.03
C ILE A 71 5.35 19.83 -2.27
N PHE A 72 5.67 18.80 -1.50
CA PHE A 72 6.88 18.01 -1.59
C PHE A 72 6.58 16.63 -2.17
N LYS A 73 7.55 16.04 -2.85
CA LYS A 73 7.48 14.65 -3.32
C LYS A 73 7.11 13.72 -2.16
N SER A 74 6.11 12.88 -2.39
CA SER A 74 5.70 11.88 -1.39
C SER A 74 6.72 10.74 -1.28
N PRO A 75 7.17 10.37 -0.07
CA PRO A 75 8.00 9.18 0.13
C PRO A 75 7.21 7.88 -0.03
N MET A 76 5.91 7.95 -0.25
CA MET A 76 5.02 6.79 -0.43
C MET A 76 5.23 6.08 -1.77
N PHE A 77 5.88 6.75 -2.72
CA PHE A 77 6.19 6.23 -4.04
C PHE A 77 7.63 6.57 -4.44
N ILE A 78 8.22 5.73 -5.29
CA ILE A 78 9.63 5.87 -5.71
C ILE A 78 9.74 6.93 -6.81
N PHE A 79 8.87 6.87 -7.81
CA PHE A 79 8.89 7.80 -8.93
C PHE A 79 8.10 9.07 -8.62
N GLU A 80 8.52 10.17 -9.25
CA GLU A 80 7.75 11.41 -9.23
C GLU A 80 6.54 11.32 -10.16
N ARG A 81 5.54 12.19 -9.92
CA ARG A 81 4.46 12.37 -10.86
C ARG A 81 5.02 12.84 -12.20
N GLY A 82 4.54 12.29 -13.28
CA GLY A 82 5.04 12.60 -14.63
C GLY A 82 6.21 11.73 -15.11
N GLU A 83 6.99 11.10 -14.24
CA GLU A 83 8.01 10.14 -14.69
C GLU A 83 7.38 8.93 -15.37
N PHE A 84 6.21 8.50 -14.91
CA PHE A 84 5.44 7.44 -15.58
C PHE A 84 5.15 7.79 -17.04
N VAL A 85 4.72 9.01 -17.32
CA VAL A 85 4.45 9.47 -18.70
C VAL A 85 5.69 9.37 -19.54
N SER A 86 6.85 9.81 -19.05
CA SER A 86 8.12 9.74 -19.78
C SER A 86 8.54 8.29 -20.08
N MET A 87 8.32 7.39 -19.13
CA MET A 87 8.57 5.95 -19.31
C MET A 87 7.56 5.27 -20.23
N ALA A 88 6.32 5.74 -20.28
CA ALA A 88 5.24 5.19 -21.08
C ALA A 88 5.04 5.90 -22.43
N LYS A 89 5.66 7.08 -22.65
CA LYS A 89 5.49 7.93 -23.83
C LYS A 89 5.67 7.16 -25.14
N GLY A 90 4.80 7.42 -26.10
CA GLY A 90 4.79 6.80 -27.42
C GLY A 90 4.17 5.40 -27.45
N LYS A 91 3.60 4.92 -26.36
CA LYS A 91 2.90 3.64 -26.31
C LYS A 91 1.40 3.84 -26.52
N LYS A 92 0.81 3.08 -27.43
CA LYS A 92 -0.65 3.00 -27.60
C LYS A 92 -1.31 2.19 -26.48
N VAL A 93 -0.54 1.33 -25.85
CA VAL A 93 -1.00 0.45 -24.76
C VAL A 93 0.06 0.47 -23.65
N TYR A 94 -0.36 0.77 -22.46
CA TYR A 94 0.47 0.65 -21.27
C TYR A 94 0.71 -0.83 -20.93
N ARG A 95 1.98 -1.19 -20.74
CA ARG A 95 2.36 -2.55 -20.34
C ARG A 95 3.26 -2.49 -19.13
N MET A 96 2.85 -3.14 -18.05
CA MET A 96 3.61 -3.20 -16.80
C MET A 96 5.03 -3.74 -17.03
N SER A 97 5.20 -4.77 -17.85
CA SER A 97 6.52 -5.34 -18.14
C SER A 97 7.49 -4.33 -18.79
N SER A 98 7.00 -3.49 -19.73
CA SER A 98 7.83 -2.44 -20.35
C SER A 98 8.19 -1.31 -19.39
N PHE A 99 7.25 -0.94 -18.51
CA PHE A 99 7.47 0.03 -17.44
C PHE A 99 8.51 -0.51 -16.45
N TYR A 100 8.33 -1.74 -15.97
CA TYR A 100 9.22 -2.38 -15.00
C TYR A 100 10.66 -2.49 -15.47
N GLN A 101 10.89 -2.85 -16.76
CA GLN A 101 12.24 -2.87 -17.32
C GLN A 101 12.91 -1.49 -17.26
N LYS A 102 12.17 -0.43 -17.56
CA LYS A 102 12.67 0.94 -17.47
C LYS A 102 12.89 1.35 -16.01
N ALA A 103 11.97 1.00 -15.11
CA ALA A 103 12.09 1.24 -13.69
C ALA A 103 13.38 0.61 -13.13
N ARG A 104 13.64 -0.66 -13.44
CA ARG A 104 14.89 -1.34 -13.03
C ARG A 104 16.14 -0.63 -13.52
N LYS A 105 16.14 -0.21 -14.80
CA LYS A 105 17.28 0.53 -15.39
C LYS A 105 17.48 1.89 -14.74
N ASN A 106 16.41 2.65 -14.52
CA ASN A 106 16.50 3.99 -13.93
C ASN A 106 16.97 3.95 -12.47
N LEU A 107 16.60 2.90 -11.75
CA LEU A 107 16.94 2.73 -10.33
C LEU A 107 18.21 1.89 -10.10
N ASP A 108 18.77 1.34 -11.17
CA ASP A 108 19.90 0.39 -11.12
C ASP A 108 19.63 -0.81 -10.17
N ILE A 109 18.39 -1.34 -10.21
CA ILE A 109 17.95 -2.44 -9.35
C ILE A 109 17.97 -3.75 -10.12
N LEU A 110 18.67 -4.75 -9.58
CA LEU A 110 18.89 -6.07 -10.19
C LEU A 110 19.47 -5.97 -11.62
N MET A 111 20.36 -5.02 -11.82
CA MET A 111 21.13 -4.82 -13.06
C MET A 111 22.59 -5.24 -12.85
N ASP A 112 23.19 -5.82 -13.86
CA ASP A 112 24.63 -6.09 -13.89
C ASP A 112 25.42 -4.86 -14.39
N GLU A 113 26.74 -4.92 -14.31
CA GLU A 113 27.66 -3.87 -14.78
C GLU A 113 27.54 -3.53 -16.27
N ASN A 114 26.95 -4.40 -17.06
CA ASN A 114 26.69 -4.22 -18.49
C ASN A 114 25.28 -3.67 -18.76
N GLY A 115 24.51 -3.32 -17.74
CA GLY A 115 23.13 -2.85 -17.87
C GLY A 115 22.14 -3.92 -18.31
N LYS A 116 22.47 -5.21 -18.08
CA LYS A 116 21.57 -6.35 -18.33
C LYS A 116 20.92 -6.80 -17.01
N PRO A 117 19.74 -7.47 -17.08
CA PRO A 117 19.10 -7.96 -15.87
C PRO A 117 19.91 -9.08 -15.22
N VAL A 118 20.16 -8.99 -13.93
CA VAL A 118 20.76 -10.06 -13.12
C VAL A 118 19.93 -11.34 -13.27
N GLY A 119 20.61 -12.49 -13.44
CA GLY A 119 19.95 -13.76 -13.72
C GLY A 119 19.50 -13.94 -15.20
N GLY A 120 19.85 -13.00 -16.08
CA GLY A 120 19.64 -13.11 -17.54
C GLY A 120 18.18 -12.89 -18.00
N LYS A 121 17.22 -12.71 -17.10
CA LYS A 121 15.79 -12.52 -17.40
C LYS A 121 15.26 -11.25 -16.75
N TRP A 122 14.31 -10.60 -17.43
CA TRP A 122 13.58 -9.44 -16.86
C TRP A 122 12.51 -9.84 -15.86
N SER A 123 11.99 -11.04 -15.94
CA SER A 123 10.98 -11.60 -15.05
C SER A 123 11.16 -13.09 -14.88
N PHE A 124 10.94 -13.58 -13.69
CA PHE A 124 10.93 -15.00 -13.32
C PHE A 124 9.52 -15.51 -13.01
N ASP A 125 8.49 -14.79 -13.45
CA ASP A 125 7.08 -15.08 -13.18
C ASP A 125 6.66 -16.53 -13.57
N GLU A 126 7.24 -17.07 -14.62
CA GLU A 126 6.98 -18.45 -15.05
C GLU A 126 7.42 -19.50 -14.02
N ASP A 127 8.44 -19.16 -13.21
CA ASP A 127 8.97 -20.02 -12.15
C ASP A 127 8.15 -19.94 -10.86
N ASN A 128 7.21 -18.97 -10.75
CA ASN A 128 6.49 -18.57 -9.53
C ASN A 128 5.07 -19.16 -9.39
N ARG A 129 4.75 -20.23 -10.11
CA ARG A 129 3.39 -20.80 -10.21
C ARG A 129 3.27 -22.21 -9.67
N LYS A 130 4.14 -22.62 -8.74
CA LYS A 130 4.11 -23.98 -8.22
C LYS A 130 3.09 -24.13 -7.10
N LYS A 131 2.46 -25.29 -7.06
CA LYS A 131 1.60 -25.69 -5.93
C LYS A 131 2.46 -25.95 -4.71
N ILE A 132 1.98 -25.61 -3.52
CA ILE A 132 2.61 -25.94 -2.26
C ILE A 132 2.48 -27.44 -2.00
N PRO A 133 3.57 -28.20 -1.86
CA PRO A 133 3.52 -29.62 -1.56
C PRO A 133 2.93 -29.87 -0.16
N LYS A 134 2.29 -31.02 0.05
CA LYS A 134 1.64 -31.37 1.33
C LYS A 134 2.61 -31.38 2.54
N ASN A 135 3.89 -31.59 2.31
CA ASN A 135 4.93 -31.59 3.36
C ASN A 135 5.54 -30.22 3.62
N VAL A 136 5.08 -29.17 2.93
CA VAL A 136 5.52 -27.78 3.13
C VAL A 136 4.44 -27.01 3.88
N GLU A 137 4.71 -26.66 5.13
CA GLU A 137 3.81 -25.88 5.97
C GLU A 137 4.19 -24.39 5.87
N PRO A 138 3.25 -23.52 5.44
CA PRO A 138 3.49 -22.08 5.46
C PRO A 138 3.77 -21.57 6.88
N PRO A 139 4.74 -20.63 7.05
CA PRO A 139 5.07 -20.11 8.37
C PRO A 139 3.88 -19.41 9.03
N LYS A 140 3.73 -19.57 10.34
CA LYS A 140 2.72 -18.84 11.12
C LYS A 140 2.98 -17.32 11.08
N MET A 141 1.93 -16.54 11.16
CA MET A 141 2.04 -15.08 11.30
C MET A 141 2.65 -14.74 12.66
N ILE A 142 3.45 -13.67 12.66
CA ILE A 142 3.97 -13.09 13.89
C ILE A 142 2.82 -12.44 14.68
N VAL A 143 2.83 -12.61 15.98
CA VAL A 143 1.89 -11.96 16.89
C VAL A 143 2.51 -10.69 17.45
N PHE A 144 1.77 -9.60 17.38
CA PHE A 144 2.18 -8.30 17.91
C PHE A 144 1.52 -8.04 19.27
N LYS A 145 2.23 -7.30 20.12
CA LYS A 145 1.64 -6.80 21.36
C LYS A 145 0.56 -5.77 21.04
N LYS A 146 -0.51 -5.78 21.81
CA LYS A 146 -1.56 -4.75 21.72
C LYS A 146 -0.98 -3.36 22.04
N SER A 147 -1.48 -2.37 21.33
CA SER A 147 -1.22 -0.96 21.64
C SER A 147 -1.94 -0.55 22.94
N LYS A 148 -1.38 0.42 23.64
CA LYS A 148 -2.08 1.06 24.78
C LYS A 148 -3.40 1.74 24.39
N TYR A 149 -3.60 1.97 23.08
CA TYR A 149 -4.80 2.60 22.52
C TYR A 149 -5.86 1.61 22.01
N ASP A 150 -5.56 0.31 21.95
CA ASP A 150 -6.44 -0.68 21.32
C ASP A 150 -7.87 -0.66 21.88
N GLU A 151 -8.01 -0.67 23.20
CA GLU A 151 -9.34 -0.71 23.84
C GLU A 151 -10.13 0.60 23.63
N GLU A 152 -9.44 1.72 23.64
CA GLU A 152 -10.06 3.02 23.35
C GLU A 152 -10.49 3.12 21.90
N ILE A 153 -9.63 2.70 20.97
CA ILE A 153 -9.93 2.73 19.52
C ILE A 153 -11.05 1.75 19.18
N LYS A 154 -11.09 0.56 19.79
CA LYS A 154 -12.21 -0.37 19.61
C LYS A 154 -13.54 0.26 20.00
N LYS A 155 -13.62 0.88 21.17
CA LYS A 155 -14.83 1.59 21.60
C LYS A 155 -15.22 2.71 20.62
N LEU A 156 -14.24 3.47 20.14
CA LEU A 156 -14.48 4.54 19.19
C LEU A 156 -15.02 4.01 17.86
N ILE A 157 -14.49 2.90 17.36
CA ILE A 157 -14.95 2.27 16.11
C ILE A 157 -16.37 1.73 16.30
N ILE A 158 -16.64 0.97 17.35
CA ILE A 158 -17.97 0.42 17.64
C ILE A 158 -19.02 1.56 17.73
N ASN A 159 -18.68 2.67 18.36
CA ASN A 159 -19.62 3.77 18.56
C ASN A 159 -19.88 4.63 17.29
N ASN A 160 -19.05 4.52 16.27
CA ASN A 160 -19.15 5.39 15.09
C ASN A 160 -19.27 4.63 13.76
N PHE A 161 -18.95 3.32 13.74
CA PHE A 161 -18.81 2.52 12.51
C PHE A 161 -19.31 1.08 12.71
N ASP A 162 -20.30 0.87 13.59
CA ASP A 162 -20.87 -0.45 13.90
C ASP A 162 -21.65 -1.06 12.71
N ASP A 163 -22.06 -0.23 11.77
CA ASP A 163 -22.72 -0.60 10.52
C ASP A 163 -21.74 -0.99 9.40
N HIS A 164 -20.43 -0.86 9.62
CA HIS A 164 -19.41 -1.24 8.64
C HIS A 164 -19.06 -2.73 8.77
N PRO A 165 -18.75 -3.40 7.64
CA PRO A 165 -18.36 -4.81 7.68
C PRO A 165 -17.01 -5.01 8.38
N GLY A 166 -16.79 -6.20 8.92
CA GLY A 166 -15.56 -6.61 9.61
C GLY A 166 -15.71 -6.76 11.11
N ASN A 167 -14.64 -7.17 11.77
CA ASN A 167 -14.59 -7.28 13.23
C ASN A 167 -13.24 -6.79 13.79
N LEU A 168 -13.22 -6.48 15.10
CA LEU A 168 -12.04 -5.92 15.77
C LEU A 168 -11.33 -6.94 16.68
N GLU A 169 -11.72 -8.20 16.66
CA GLU A 169 -11.21 -9.21 17.59
C GLU A 169 -9.84 -9.75 17.20
N ASN A 170 -9.62 -9.91 15.90
CA ASN A 170 -8.45 -10.59 15.34
C ASN A 170 -7.55 -9.66 14.54
N ILE A 171 -7.24 -8.47 15.08
CA ILE A 171 -6.28 -7.56 14.44
C ILE A 171 -4.89 -8.20 14.53
N TRP A 172 -4.38 -8.67 13.38
CA TRP A 172 -3.10 -9.38 13.28
C TRP A 172 -1.91 -8.47 12.97
N PHE A 173 -2.16 -7.25 12.47
CA PHE A 173 -1.11 -6.36 12.00
C PHE A 173 -0.69 -5.34 13.05
N PRO A 174 0.58 -4.87 13.02
CA PRO A 174 1.07 -3.83 13.92
C PRO A 174 0.50 -2.46 13.56
N VAL A 175 0.45 -1.57 14.54
CA VAL A 175 -0.12 -0.22 14.41
C VAL A 175 0.92 0.89 14.52
N ASN A 176 2.21 0.54 14.54
CA ASN A 176 3.31 1.50 14.62
C ASN A 176 4.48 1.09 13.69
N ARG A 177 5.42 2.01 13.50
CA ARG A 177 6.56 1.86 12.60
C ARG A 177 7.46 0.68 12.99
N ALA A 178 7.80 0.57 14.26
CA ALA A 178 8.65 -0.52 14.77
C ALA A 178 8.03 -1.91 14.53
N GLY A 179 6.72 -2.02 14.71
CA GLY A 179 5.98 -3.24 14.39
C GLY A 179 5.96 -3.55 12.89
N ALA A 180 5.75 -2.53 12.05
CA ALA A 180 5.78 -2.69 10.59
C ALA A 180 7.17 -3.14 10.09
N GLU A 181 8.24 -2.59 10.65
CA GLU A 181 9.60 -3.03 10.37
C GLU A 181 9.84 -4.48 10.81
N LYS A 182 9.34 -4.85 11.98
CA LYS A 182 9.41 -6.23 12.47
C LYS A 182 8.64 -7.21 11.59
N GLN A 183 7.50 -6.79 11.02
CA GLN A 183 6.78 -7.59 10.03
C GLN A 183 7.61 -7.81 8.76
N LEU A 184 8.25 -6.76 8.24
CA LEU A 184 9.16 -6.88 7.09
C LEU A 184 10.33 -7.82 7.40
N ASP A 185 10.97 -7.67 8.57
CA ASP A 185 12.06 -8.56 8.99
C ASP A 185 11.62 -10.01 9.11
N ASN A 186 10.44 -10.24 9.66
CA ASN A 186 9.88 -11.59 9.76
C ASN A 186 9.62 -12.18 8.37
N PHE A 187 9.03 -11.40 7.45
CA PHE A 187 8.85 -11.85 6.07
C PHE A 187 10.18 -12.27 5.44
N LEU A 188 11.17 -11.39 5.48
CA LEU A 188 12.48 -11.66 4.88
C LEU A 188 13.12 -12.93 5.47
N LYS A 189 13.00 -13.14 6.78
CA LYS A 189 13.61 -14.27 7.48
C LYS A 189 12.92 -15.61 7.23
N VAL A 190 11.58 -15.65 7.17
CA VAL A 190 10.86 -16.94 7.26
C VAL A 190 10.01 -17.27 6.02
N ARG A 191 9.80 -16.31 5.11
CA ARG A 191 8.94 -16.51 3.93
C ARG A 191 9.63 -16.19 2.61
N PHE A 192 10.58 -15.26 2.61
CA PHE A 192 11.11 -14.66 1.40
C PHE A 192 11.78 -15.67 0.48
N GLU A 193 12.48 -16.65 1.01
CA GLU A 193 13.10 -17.73 0.23
C GLU A 193 12.08 -18.45 -0.67
N ASN A 194 10.88 -18.70 -0.14
CA ASN A 194 9.82 -19.43 -0.80
C ASN A 194 8.74 -18.50 -1.43
N PHE A 195 8.91 -17.19 -1.30
CA PHE A 195 7.93 -16.23 -1.84
C PHE A 195 7.73 -16.42 -3.34
N GLY A 196 8.82 -16.44 -4.13
CA GLY A 196 8.72 -16.53 -5.57
C GLY A 196 8.03 -17.81 -6.01
N ILE A 197 8.57 -18.96 -5.60
CA ILE A 197 8.08 -20.26 -6.06
C ILE A 197 6.59 -20.49 -5.79
N TYR A 198 6.04 -19.89 -4.71
CA TYR A 198 4.64 -20.04 -4.27
C TYR A 198 3.85 -18.74 -4.31
N GLU A 199 4.29 -17.74 -5.12
CA GLU A 199 3.63 -16.43 -5.22
C GLU A 199 2.15 -16.54 -5.59
N ASP A 200 1.82 -17.42 -6.55
CA ASP A 200 0.45 -17.64 -7.06
C ASP A 200 -0.26 -18.84 -6.40
N ALA A 201 0.33 -19.43 -5.35
CA ALA A 201 -0.27 -20.59 -4.71
C ALA A 201 -1.47 -20.20 -3.83
N MET A 202 -2.45 -21.10 -3.76
CA MET A 202 -3.58 -21.02 -2.86
C MET A 202 -3.69 -22.30 -2.05
N LEU A 203 -4.05 -22.18 -0.78
CA LEU A 203 -4.39 -23.28 0.10
C LEU A 203 -5.65 -22.92 0.87
N GLU A 204 -6.56 -23.86 0.97
CA GLU A 204 -7.76 -23.76 1.79
C GLU A 204 -7.37 -23.43 3.25
N GLU A 205 -8.11 -22.54 3.88
CA GLU A 205 -7.90 -22.07 5.28
C GLU A 205 -6.54 -21.42 5.58
N LYS A 206 -5.73 -21.10 4.57
CA LYS A 206 -4.40 -20.48 4.73
C LYS A 206 -4.31 -19.15 3.98
N ASN A 207 -4.55 -18.04 4.66
CA ASN A 207 -4.67 -16.71 4.02
C ASN A 207 -3.33 -16.02 3.73
N PHE A 208 -2.25 -16.34 4.43
CA PHE A 208 -1.01 -15.57 4.37
C PHE A 208 0.13 -16.25 3.60
N LEU A 209 0.14 -17.56 3.55
CA LEU A 209 1.13 -18.39 2.86
C LEU A 209 2.57 -17.85 3.01
N PHE A 210 3.23 -17.55 1.89
CA PHE A 210 4.56 -16.99 1.86
C PHE A 210 4.58 -15.48 1.55
N HIS A 211 3.41 -14.80 1.60
CA HIS A 211 3.30 -13.37 1.32
C HIS A 211 3.88 -12.50 2.43
N SER A 212 4.29 -11.28 2.07
CA SER A 212 4.89 -10.31 2.98
C SER A 212 3.89 -9.67 3.94
N CYS A 213 2.65 -9.50 3.50
CA CYS A 213 1.56 -8.84 4.24
C CYS A 213 1.91 -7.42 4.70
N ILE A 214 2.70 -6.67 3.91
CA ILE A 214 3.15 -5.30 4.24
C ILE A 214 2.35 -4.19 3.55
N SER A 215 1.40 -4.53 2.68
CA SER A 215 0.61 -3.53 1.94
C SER A 215 -0.07 -2.49 2.84
N PRO A 216 -0.69 -2.85 3.99
CA PRO A 216 -1.28 -1.87 4.89
C PRO A 216 -0.27 -0.83 5.37
N PHE A 217 0.97 -1.24 5.64
CA PHE A 217 2.01 -0.34 6.17
C PHE A 217 2.59 0.58 5.10
N LEU A 218 2.68 0.11 3.85
CA LEU A 218 3.01 0.96 2.70
C LEU A 218 1.90 1.98 2.43
N ASN A 219 0.62 1.60 2.59
CA ASN A 219 -0.50 2.47 2.31
C ASN A 219 -0.67 3.61 3.32
N ILE A 220 -0.28 3.42 4.57
CA ILE A 220 -0.36 4.44 5.62
C ILE A 220 1.01 5.07 5.98
N GLY A 221 2.08 4.74 5.25
CA GLY A 221 3.40 5.34 5.42
C GLY A 221 4.20 4.88 6.65
N LEU A 222 3.83 3.75 7.27
CA LEU A 222 4.68 3.12 8.32
C LEU A 222 5.92 2.48 7.71
N LEU A 223 5.85 2.06 6.44
CA LEU A 223 6.99 1.68 5.61
C LEU A 223 6.99 2.51 4.33
N THR A 224 8.18 2.83 3.82
CA THR A 224 8.34 3.42 2.49
C THR A 224 8.89 2.38 1.51
N PRO A 225 8.54 2.46 0.21
CA PRO A 225 9.01 1.51 -0.80
C PRO A 225 10.54 1.49 -0.90
N ASP A 226 11.21 2.64 -0.81
CA ASP A 226 12.67 2.70 -0.81
C ASP A 226 13.29 1.86 0.32
N LYS A 227 12.77 2.03 1.54
CA LYS A 227 13.23 1.26 2.70
C LYS A 227 13.00 -0.23 2.53
N VAL A 228 11.84 -0.60 2.00
CA VAL A 228 11.49 -2.01 1.72
C VAL A 228 12.44 -2.59 0.69
N ILE A 229 12.65 -1.93 -0.44
CA ILE A 229 13.55 -2.40 -1.50
C ILE A 229 14.99 -2.54 -1.01
N LYS A 230 15.52 -1.49 -0.38
CA LYS A 230 16.87 -1.49 0.16
C LYS A 230 17.11 -2.66 1.11
N LYS A 231 16.20 -2.86 2.06
CA LYS A 231 16.29 -3.93 3.06
C LYS A 231 16.16 -5.32 2.43
N THR A 232 15.28 -5.46 1.45
CA THR A 232 15.08 -6.70 0.71
C THR A 232 16.33 -7.11 -0.07
N LEU A 233 16.93 -6.18 -0.81
CA LEU A 233 18.13 -6.47 -1.62
C LEU A 233 19.33 -6.80 -0.72
N GLN A 234 19.54 -6.04 0.36
CA GLN A 234 20.59 -6.35 1.35
C GLN A 234 20.42 -7.72 2.00
N TYR A 235 19.19 -8.10 2.34
CA TYR A 235 18.89 -9.41 2.89
C TYR A 235 19.13 -10.52 1.86
N ALA A 236 18.67 -10.31 0.62
CA ALA A 236 18.82 -11.28 -0.45
C ALA A 236 20.28 -11.60 -0.76
N GLU A 237 21.12 -10.58 -0.87
CA GLU A 237 22.55 -10.72 -1.10
C GLU A 237 23.24 -11.51 0.03
N LYS A 238 22.97 -11.12 1.28
CA LYS A 238 23.58 -11.76 2.47
C LYS A 238 23.17 -13.21 2.65
N ASN A 239 21.98 -13.61 2.22
CA ASN A 239 21.41 -14.92 2.49
C ASN A 239 21.25 -15.78 1.23
N ASN A 240 21.77 -15.36 0.08
CA ASN A 240 21.67 -16.06 -1.20
C ASN A 240 20.22 -16.47 -1.56
N VAL A 241 19.27 -15.55 -1.38
CA VAL A 241 17.86 -15.81 -1.67
C VAL A 241 17.68 -16.11 -3.17
N PRO A 242 16.86 -17.11 -3.55
CA PRO A 242 16.61 -17.42 -4.97
C PRO A 242 16.15 -16.23 -5.78
N MET A 243 16.69 -16.06 -6.99
CA MET A 243 16.43 -14.88 -7.83
C MET A 243 14.95 -14.71 -8.19
N ASN A 244 14.21 -15.79 -8.35
CA ASN A 244 12.76 -15.71 -8.61
C ASN A 244 11.98 -15.10 -7.44
N SER A 245 12.41 -15.33 -6.20
CA SER A 245 11.84 -14.66 -5.01
C SER A 245 12.25 -13.19 -4.94
N VAL A 246 13.52 -12.88 -5.20
CA VAL A 246 14.02 -11.49 -5.16
C VAL A 246 13.37 -10.66 -6.23
N GLU A 247 13.41 -11.09 -7.48
CA GLU A 247 12.83 -10.38 -8.61
C GLU A 247 11.30 -10.29 -8.48
N GLY A 248 10.64 -11.41 -8.13
CA GLY A 248 9.20 -11.45 -7.94
C GLY A 248 8.74 -10.41 -6.92
N PHE A 249 9.39 -10.32 -5.75
CA PHE A 249 9.02 -9.35 -4.73
C PHE A 249 9.34 -7.90 -5.14
N VAL A 250 10.52 -7.65 -5.69
CA VAL A 250 10.91 -6.33 -6.22
C VAL A 250 9.91 -5.86 -7.28
N ARG A 251 9.45 -6.76 -8.15
CA ARG A 251 8.47 -6.48 -9.20
C ARG A 251 7.11 -6.04 -8.64
N GLN A 252 6.69 -6.53 -7.47
CA GLN A 252 5.46 -6.04 -6.83
C GLN A 252 5.61 -4.58 -6.38
N ILE A 253 6.77 -4.18 -5.87
CA ILE A 253 6.99 -2.84 -5.30
C ILE A 253 7.28 -1.80 -6.38
N ILE A 254 8.32 -2.00 -7.21
CA ILE A 254 8.73 -1.01 -8.23
C ILE A 254 8.07 -1.23 -9.60
N GLY A 255 7.43 -2.38 -9.81
CA GLY A 255 6.66 -2.69 -11.00
C GLY A 255 5.18 -2.36 -10.82
N TRP A 256 4.45 -3.29 -10.23
CA TRP A 256 2.99 -3.18 -10.15
C TRP A 256 2.50 -1.97 -9.37
N ARG A 257 3.04 -1.73 -8.17
CA ARG A 257 2.57 -0.61 -7.34
C ARG A 257 2.77 0.75 -8.01
N GLU A 258 3.94 0.98 -8.58
CA GLU A 258 4.27 2.23 -9.29
C GLU A 258 3.51 2.33 -10.62
N PHE A 259 3.36 1.21 -11.35
CA PHE A 259 2.60 1.17 -12.59
C PHE A 259 1.13 1.52 -12.39
N ILE A 260 0.48 0.93 -11.38
CA ILE A 260 -0.94 1.21 -11.08
C ILE A 260 -1.13 2.66 -10.65
N ARG A 261 -0.20 3.22 -9.83
CA ARG A 261 -0.22 4.66 -9.53
C ARG A 261 -0.16 5.51 -10.79
N GLY A 262 0.76 5.18 -11.69
CA GLY A 262 0.89 5.90 -12.96
C GLY A 262 -0.39 5.85 -13.80
N ILE A 263 -0.98 4.68 -13.95
CA ILE A 263 -2.28 4.51 -14.64
C ILE A 263 -3.38 5.32 -13.95
N TYR A 264 -3.46 5.29 -12.62
CA TYR A 264 -4.46 6.08 -11.88
C TYR A 264 -4.32 7.59 -12.15
N HIS A 265 -3.10 8.12 -12.14
CA HIS A 265 -2.87 9.54 -12.41
C HIS A 265 -3.18 9.94 -13.85
N GLU A 266 -2.79 9.13 -14.83
CA GLU A 266 -2.94 9.46 -16.25
C GLU A 266 -4.33 9.11 -16.80
N GLU A 267 -4.85 7.94 -16.46
CA GLU A 267 -6.05 7.37 -17.07
C GLU A 267 -7.22 7.18 -16.09
N GLY A 268 -7.05 7.53 -14.82
CA GLY A 268 -8.07 7.31 -13.79
C GLY A 268 -9.42 7.96 -14.12
N ALA A 269 -9.42 9.17 -14.69
CA ALA A 269 -10.64 9.84 -15.13
C ALA A 269 -11.34 9.11 -16.30
N LEU A 270 -10.56 8.51 -17.21
CA LEU A 270 -11.11 7.68 -18.29
C LEU A 270 -11.66 6.37 -17.72
N GLN A 271 -10.90 5.71 -16.85
CA GLN A 271 -11.33 4.46 -16.23
C GLN A 271 -12.65 4.60 -15.45
N SER A 272 -12.79 5.68 -14.66
CA SER A 272 -13.99 5.92 -13.87
C SER A 272 -15.24 6.21 -14.69
N LYS A 273 -15.08 6.75 -15.89
CA LYS A 273 -16.20 7.14 -16.79
C LYS A 273 -16.47 6.13 -17.90
N SER A 274 -15.56 5.19 -18.13
CA SER A 274 -15.69 4.24 -19.25
C SER A 274 -16.35 2.94 -18.81
N ASN A 275 -17.14 2.38 -19.73
CA ASN A 275 -17.68 1.03 -19.63
C ASN A 275 -17.33 0.30 -20.94
N TYR A 276 -16.10 -0.18 -21.03
CA TYR A 276 -15.56 -0.80 -22.23
C TYR A 276 -16.44 -1.94 -22.76
N TRP A 277 -16.94 -2.78 -21.86
CA TRP A 277 -17.79 -3.93 -22.21
C TRP A 277 -19.27 -3.58 -22.37
N LYS A 278 -19.67 -2.32 -22.10
CA LYS A 278 -21.06 -1.86 -22.13
C LYS A 278 -22.01 -2.71 -21.27
N HIS A 279 -21.53 -3.21 -20.14
CA HIS A 279 -22.34 -3.94 -19.18
C HIS A 279 -23.36 -3.03 -18.52
N SER A 280 -24.60 -3.49 -18.44
CA SER A 280 -25.72 -2.75 -17.80
C SER A 280 -26.30 -3.47 -16.59
N LYS A 281 -25.89 -4.72 -16.35
CA LYS A 281 -26.35 -5.49 -15.18
C LYS A 281 -25.73 -4.93 -13.91
N LYS A 282 -26.56 -4.73 -12.89
CA LYS A 282 -26.09 -4.36 -11.55
C LYS A 282 -25.64 -5.60 -10.79
N LEU A 283 -24.67 -5.43 -9.92
CA LEU A 283 -24.29 -6.45 -8.94
C LEU A 283 -25.46 -6.65 -7.96
N THR A 284 -25.71 -7.90 -7.59
CA THR A 284 -26.67 -8.27 -6.55
C THR A 284 -26.04 -8.15 -5.18
N SER A 285 -26.84 -8.11 -4.10
CA SER A 285 -26.31 -8.07 -2.73
C SER A 285 -25.40 -9.26 -2.42
N SER A 286 -25.64 -10.41 -3.06
CA SER A 286 -24.83 -11.63 -2.87
C SER A 286 -23.32 -11.44 -3.11
N TRP A 287 -22.93 -10.46 -3.93
CA TRP A 287 -21.51 -10.11 -4.14
C TRP A 287 -20.88 -9.41 -2.92
N TYR A 288 -21.71 -8.76 -2.13
CA TYR A 288 -21.29 -8.06 -0.91
C TYR A 288 -21.42 -8.94 0.32
N ASP A 289 -22.38 -9.88 0.29
CA ASP A 289 -22.69 -10.77 1.41
C ASP A 289 -21.91 -12.08 1.36
N GLY A 290 -21.14 -12.35 0.28
CA GLY A 290 -20.45 -13.62 0.07
C GLY A 290 -21.40 -14.80 -0.09
N THR A 291 -22.52 -14.60 -0.79
CA THR A 291 -23.59 -15.61 -0.99
C THR A 291 -23.92 -15.82 -2.47
N THR A 292 -22.92 -15.73 -3.33
CA THR A 292 -23.10 -15.92 -4.78
C THR A 292 -23.35 -17.38 -5.15
N GLY A 293 -23.00 -18.33 -4.27
CA GLY A 293 -23.00 -19.76 -4.52
C GLY A 293 -21.79 -20.25 -5.31
N ILE A 294 -20.78 -19.42 -5.45
CA ILE A 294 -19.48 -19.76 -6.06
C ILE A 294 -18.43 -19.73 -4.94
N ASP A 295 -18.18 -20.87 -4.31
CA ASP A 295 -17.35 -20.96 -3.10
C ASP A 295 -16.05 -20.18 -3.15
N PRO A 296 -15.18 -20.27 -4.20
CA PRO A 296 -13.95 -19.50 -4.23
C PRO A 296 -14.18 -17.98 -4.29
N LEU A 297 -15.29 -17.52 -4.83
CA LEU A 297 -15.64 -16.11 -4.91
C LEU A 297 -16.17 -15.59 -3.57
N ASP A 298 -17.01 -16.41 -2.94
CA ASP A 298 -17.62 -16.09 -1.64
C ASP A 298 -16.52 -16.03 -0.56
N ASP A 299 -15.59 -16.97 -0.54
CA ASP A 299 -14.41 -16.95 0.34
C ASP A 299 -13.56 -15.68 0.13
N LEU A 300 -13.27 -15.31 -1.13
CA LEU A 300 -12.52 -14.10 -1.45
C LEU A 300 -13.25 -12.83 -1.01
N SER A 301 -14.55 -12.77 -1.16
CA SER A 301 -15.36 -11.64 -0.72
C SER A 301 -15.27 -11.47 0.80
N LEU A 302 -15.36 -12.55 1.56
CA LEU A 302 -15.35 -12.54 3.03
C LEU A 302 -13.96 -12.29 3.63
N ILE A 303 -12.86 -12.63 2.94
CA ILE A 303 -11.48 -12.35 3.40
C ILE A 303 -11.22 -10.85 3.53
N HIS A 304 -11.90 -10.01 2.76
CA HIS A 304 -11.71 -8.57 2.72
C HIS A 304 -12.71 -7.79 3.59
N ILE A 305 -13.60 -8.48 4.25
CA ILE A 305 -14.59 -7.91 5.20
C ILE A 305 -14.11 -8.17 6.67
#